data_5197d7cfa536ca1763a484442be2df27
#
_entry.id   5197d7cfa536ca1763a484442be2df27
#
_cell.length_a   1.000
_cell.length_b   1.000
_cell.length_c   1.000
_cell.angle_alpha   90.00
_cell.angle_beta   90.00
_cell.angle_gamma   90.00
#
_symmetry.space_group_name_H-M   'P 1'
#
loop_
_entity.id
_entity.type
_entity.pdbx_description
1 polymer ?
#
loop_
_entity_poly.entity_id
_entity_poly.type
_entity_poly.pdbx_seq_one_letter_code
_entity_poly.pdbx_strand_id
1 'polypeptide(L)'
;GSEMCIRDRVYAGGTLNKPLLVSYLFGSPEHAKEINGIVHPRVKEDFRRWTQCRAAFPIVGIESAILVEAGFAGEVDAIVMVYAPEEVRISRAVRRDASSRELIEKRIRSQMDDEEKRKYADFVIVNDGETPLIPQVLELIGSLSEKMHYLLRK
;
A
#
# COMPACT_ATOMS: atom_id res chain seq x y z
N GLY A 1 16.18 31.69 -16.34
CA GLY A 1 16.41 31.04 -15.06
C GLY A 1 16.29 29.54 -15.23
N SER A 2 17.35 28.78 -14.94
CA SER A 2 17.23 27.32 -14.95
C SER A 2 16.22 26.91 -13.90
N GLU A 3 15.14 26.27 -14.29
CA GLU A 3 14.26 25.59 -13.36
C GLU A 3 15.11 24.51 -12.67
N MET A 4 15.45 24.77 -11.41
CA MET A 4 16.18 23.83 -10.59
C MET A 4 15.30 22.61 -10.40
N CYS A 5 15.73 21.45 -10.88
CA CYS A 5 14.98 20.20 -10.81
C CYS A 5 14.52 19.97 -9.36
N ILE A 6 13.29 19.49 -9.16
CA ILE A 6 12.74 19.19 -7.83
C ILE A 6 13.69 18.32 -7.00
N ARG A 7 14.47 17.43 -7.65
CA ARG A 7 15.50 16.59 -7.03
C ARG A 7 16.51 17.39 -6.21
N ASP A 8 16.94 18.56 -6.72
CA ASP A 8 17.97 19.37 -6.07
C ASP A 8 17.42 20.12 -4.85
N ARG A 9 16.09 20.35 -4.78
CA ARG A 9 15.41 21.04 -3.69
C ARG A 9 14.86 20.12 -2.62
N VAL A 10 14.59 18.85 -2.98
CA VAL A 10 14.02 17.86 -2.05
C VAL A 10 15.04 17.42 -1.00
N TYR A 11 16.34 17.55 -1.29
CA TYR A 11 17.39 17.31 -0.32
C TYR A 11 18.10 18.60 0.06
N ALA A 12 18.14 18.89 1.35
CA ALA A 12 18.90 20.00 1.94
C ALA A 12 19.95 19.40 2.91
N GLY A 13 21.23 19.54 2.59
CA GLY A 13 22.31 19.02 3.44
C GLY A 13 22.25 17.50 3.67
N GLY A 14 21.79 16.73 2.69
CA GLY A 14 21.63 15.27 2.79
C GLY A 14 20.36 14.82 3.48
N THR A 15 19.52 15.74 3.96
CA THR A 15 18.25 15.43 4.63
C THR A 15 17.07 15.68 3.69
N LEU A 16 16.12 14.72 3.66
CA LEU A 16 14.91 14.83 2.85
C LEU A 16 13.96 15.89 3.40
N ASN A 17 13.64 16.88 2.56
CA ASN A 17 12.59 17.88 2.86
C ASN A 17 11.21 17.27 2.58
N LYS A 18 10.68 16.53 3.55
CA LYS A 18 9.38 15.84 3.44
C LYS A 18 8.22 16.79 3.12
N PRO A 19 8.06 17.98 3.75
CA PRO A 19 6.98 18.90 3.42
C PRO A 19 7.02 19.36 1.97
N LEU A 20 8.19 19.67 1.42
CA LEU A 20 8.35 20.05 0.03
C LEU A 20 7.98 18.91 -0.91
N LEU A 21 8.45 17.69 -0.65
CA LEU A 21 8.12 16.52 -1.44
C LEU A 21 6.61 16.24 -1.43
N VAL A 22 5.97 16.35 -0.27
CA VAL A 22 4.52 16.15 -0.11
C VAL A 22 3.76 17.22 -0.90
N SER A 23 4.13 18.50 -0.80
CA SER A 23 3.47 19.57 -1.55
C SER A 23 3.63 19.39 -3.07
N TYR A 24 4.78 18.95 -3.54
CA TYR A 24 5.02 18.63 -4.94
C TYR A 24 4.15 17.45 -5.40
N LEU A 25 4.19 16.35 -4.66
CA LEU A 25 3.47 15.10 -4.96
C LEU A 25 1.95 15.32 -5.08
N PHE A 26 1.38 16.14 -4.20
CA PHE A 26 -0.05 16.46 -4.21
C PHE A 26 -0.41 17.71 -5.00
N GLY A 27 0.58 18.34 -5.63
CA GLY A 27 0.40 19.55 -6.45
C GLY A 27 -0.27 19.27 -7.80
N SER A 28 0.04 18.13 -8.42
CA SER A 28 -0.62 17.69 -9.66
C SER A 28 -0.51 16.17 -9.85
N PRO A 29 -1.39 15.55 -10.65
CA PRO A 29 -1.29 14.13 -11.02
C PRO A 29 0.01 13.79 -11.76
N GLU A 30 0.51 14.71 -12.57
CA GLU A 30 1.77 14.56 -13.32
C GLU A 30 2.97 14.44 -12.37
N HIS A 31 3.02 15.29 -11.33
CA HIS A 31 4.04 15.23 -10.30
C HIS A 31 4.00 13.90 -9.53
N ALA A 32 2.79 13.44 -9.19
CA ALA A 32 2.61 12.14 -8.57
C ALA A 32 3.14 11.01 -9.47
N LYS A 33 2.84 11.05 -10.78
CA LYS A 33 3.32 10.07 -11.75
C LYS A 33 4.83 10.08 -11.88
N GLU A 34 5.46 11.26 -11.90
CA GLU A 34 6.91 11.39 -11.97
C GLU A 34 7.59 10.76 -10.75
N ILE A 35 7.18 11.13 -9.55
CA ILE A 35 7.75 10.61 -8.30
C ILE A 35 7.50 9.10 -8.18
N ASN A 36 6.30 8.64 -8.45
CA ASN A 36 5.95 7.22 -8.41
C ASN A 36 6.74 6.40 -9.44
N GLY A 37 7.00 6.96 -10.62
CA GLY A 37 7.86 6.34 -11.65
C GLY A 37 9.30 6.11 -11.19
N ILE A 38 9.78 6.88 -10.22
CA ILE A 38 11.11 6.71 -9.62
C ILE A 38 11.05 5.78 -8.41
N VAL A 39 10.07 5.98 -7.53
CA VAL A 39 9.99 5.31 -6.23
C VAL A 39 9.54 3.86 -6.37
N HIS A 40 8.45 3.60 -7.12
CA HIS A 40 7.87 2.24 -7.18
C HIS A 40 8.85 1.18 -7.71
N PRO A 41 9.63 1.41 -8.79
CA PRO A 41 10.61 0.43 -9.23
C PRO A 41 11.69 0.13 -8.18
N ARG A 42 12.14 1.15 -7.44
CA ARG A 42 13.14 0.99 -6.38
C ARG A 42 12.62 0.20 -5.19
N VAL A 43 11.38 0.48 -4.78
CA VAL A 43 10.73 -0.28 -3.71
C VAL A 43 10.51 -1.74 -4.11
N LYS A 44 10.13 -2.00 -5.38
CA LYS A 44 10.01 -3.38 -5.90
C LYS A 44 11.33 -4.13 -5.88
N GLU A 45 12.40 -3.49 -6.35
CA GLU A 45 13.73 -4.09 -6.35
C GLU A 45 14.21 -4.40 -4.93
N ASP A 46 13.98 -3.48 -3.99
CA ASP A 46 14.31 -3.66 -2.58
C ASP A 46 13.47 -4.78 -1.95
N PHE A 47 12.17 -4.83 -2.23
CA PHE A 47 11.29 -5.90 -1.77
C PHE A 47 11.73 -7.27 -2.28
N ARG A 48 12.08 -7.41 -3.56
CA ARG A 48 12.58 -8.66 -4.12
C ARG A 48 13.88 -9.12 -3.42
N ARG A 49 14.83 -8.21 -3.19
CA ARG A 49 16.05 -8.52 -2.43
C ARG A 49 15.74 -8.92 -0.98
N TRP A 50 14.83 -8.19 -0.36
CA TRP A 50 14.42 -8.45 1.01
C TRP A 50 13.76 -9.84 1.16
N THR A 51 12.91 -10.25 0.24
CA THR A 51 12.28 -11.58 0.24
C THR A 51 13.29 -12.70 0.00
N GLN A 52 14.23 -12.53 -0.94
CA GLN A 52 15.30 -13.50 -1.17
C GLN A 52 16.13 -13.78 0.08
N CYS A 53 16.45 -12.75 0.87
CA CYS A 53 17.16 -12.90 2.15
C CYS A 53 16.31 -13.61 3.22
N ARG A 54 15.02 -13.85 2.97
CA ARG A 54 14.07 -14.45 3.91
C ARG A 54 13.45 -15.75 3.40
N ALA A 55 14.10 -16.42 2.48
CA ALA A 55 13.65 -17.69 1.90
C ALA A 55 13.44 -18.82 2.92
N ALA A 56 14.02 -18.69 4.13
CA ALA A 56 13.78 -19.64 5.22
C ALA A 56 12.43 -19.48 5.91
N PHE A 57 11.74 -18.35 5.69
CA PHE A 57 10.41 -18.12 6.26
C PHE A 57 9.33 -18.63 5.31
N PRO A 58 8.34 -19.40 5.79
CA PRO A 58 7.30 -19.95 4.93
C PRO A 58 6.37 -18.88 4.37
N ILE A 59 6.19 -17.78 5.07
CA ILE A 59 5.38 -16.64 4.64
C ILE A 59 6.12 -15.34 4.99
N VAL A 60 6.17 -14.44 4.03
CA VAL A 60 6.58 -13.05 4.22
C VAL A 60 5.52 -12.15 3.62
N GLY A 61 5.34 -10.96 4.17
CA GLY A 61 4.29 -10.05 3.73
C GLY A 61 4.78 -8.62 3.54
N ILE A 62 4.08 -7.90 2.67
CA ILE A 62 4.19 -6.45 2.50
C ILE A 62 2.82 -5.82 2.71
N GLU A 63 2.77 -4.71 3.44
CA GLU A 63 1.54 -3.93 3.62
C GLU A 63 1.69 -2.59 2.89
N SER A 64 0.68 -2.26 2.08
CA SER A 64 0.62 -0.98 1.38
C SER A 64 -0.82 -0.61 1.05
N ALA A 65 -1.20 0.64 1.31
CA ALA A 65 -2.50 1.18 0.91
C ALA A 65 -2.67 1.31 -0.62
N ILE A 66 -1.56 1.31 -1.36
CA ILE A 66 -1.52 1.46 -2.81
C ILE A 66 -0.84 0.28 -3.51
N LEU A 67 -0.94 -0.91 -2.94
CA LEU A 67 -0.26 -2.11 -3.43
C LEU A 67 -0.57 -2.40 -4.90
N VAL A 68 -1.84 -2.34 -5.26
CA VAL A 68 -2.32 -2.60 -6.62
C VAL A 68 -1.90 -1.47 -7.55
N GLU A 69 -2.16 -0.23 -7.18
CA GLU A 69 -1.83 0.98 -7.96
C GLU A 69 -0.32 1.12 -8.21
N ALA A 70 0.50 0.70 -7.27
CA ALA A 70 1.95 0.67 -7.40
C ALA A 70 2.45 -0.54 -8.23
N GLY A 71 1.54 -1.39 -8.70
CA GLY A 71 1.83 -2.54 -9.56
C GLY A 71 2.50 -3.69 -8.85
N PHE A 72 2.29 -3.85 -7.52
CA PHE A 72 2.85 -4.96 -6.74
C PHE A 72 2.05 -6.26 -6.86
N ALA A 73 0.89 -6.26 -7.54
CA ALA A 73 0.07 -7.46 -7.69
C ALA A 73 0.83 -8.66 -8.33
N GLY A 74 1.77 -8.38 -9.22
CA GLY A 74 2.63 -9.40 -9.83
C GLY A 74 3.89 -9.78 -9.03
N GLU A 75 4.10 -9.17 -7.85
CA GLU A 75 5.27 -9.41 -6.99
C GLU A 75 4.95 -10.31 -5.80
N VAL A 76 3.69 -10.71 -5.64
CA VAL A 76 3.19 -11.48 -4.50
C VAL A 76 2.36 -12.66 -4.96
N ASP A 77 2.34 -13.75 -4.18
CA ASP A 77 1.59 -14.97 -4.49
C ASP A 77 0.13 -14.87 -4.08
N ALA A 78 -0.20 -13.98 -3.15
CA ALA A 78 -1.57 -13.73 -2.71
C ALA A 78 -1.74 -12.29 -2.22
N ILE A 79 -2.91 -11.73 -2.48
CA ILE A 79 -3.32 -10.39 -2.03
C ILE A 79 -4.46 -10.53 -1.03
N VAL A 80 -4.28 -9.97 0.15
CA VAL A 80 -5.29 -9.88 1.19
C VAL A 80 -5.75 -8.44 1.30
N MET A 81 -7.03 -8.19 1.02
CA MET A 81 -7.65 -6.88 1.23
C MET A 81 -8.24 -6.82 2.63
N VAL A 82 -7.86 -5.83 3.42
CA VAL A 82 -8.54 -5.50 4.68
C VAL A 82 -9.56 -4.40 4.39
N TYR A 83 -10.82 -4.77 4.43
CA TYR A 83 -11.94 -3.89 4.13
C TYR A 83 -12.60 -3.35 5.39
N ALA A 84 -12.99 -2.09 5.36
CA ALA A 84 -13.95 -1.51 6.29
C ALA A 84 -14.82 -0.48 5.54
N PRO A 85 -16.09 -0.27 5.92
CA PRO A 85 -16.93 0.78 5.36
C PRO A 85 -16.22 2.14 5.39
N GLU A 86 -16.44 2.97 4.37
CA GLU A 86 -15.72 4.24 4.21
C GLU A 86 -15.85 5.15 5.43
N GLU A 87 -17.04 5.29 6.00
CA GLU A 87 -17.27 6.10 7.21
C GLU A 87 -16.47 5.59 8.43
N VAL A 88 -16.34 4.28 8.56
CA VAL A 88 -15.52 3.67 9.62
C VAL A 88 -14.04 4.01 9.43
N ARG A 89 -13.56 3.94 8.18
CA ARG A 89 -12.18 4.31 7.84
C ARG A 89 -11.90 5.79 8.07
N ILE A 90 -12.80 6.67 7.63
CA ILE A 90 -12.72 8.13 7.85
C ILE A 90 -12.66 8.43 9.33
N SER A 91 -13.61 7.91 10.11
CA SER A 91 -13.68 8.13 11.56
C SER A 91 -12.39 7.71 12.28
N ARG A 92 -11.87 6.52 11.93
CA ARG A 92 -10.61 6.00 12.49
C ARG A 92 -9.41 6.86 12.12
N ALA A 93 -9.32 7.30 10.85
CA ALA A 93 -8.20 8.09 10.36
C ALA A 93 -8.20 9.51 10.96
N VAL A 94 -9.35 10.18 11.03
CA VAL A 94 -9.49 11.49 11.67
C VAL A 94 -8.99 11.44 13.11
N ARG A 95 -9.40 10.42 13.87
CA ARG A 95 -8.99 10.25 15.27
C ARG A 95 -7.51 9.93 15.43
N ARG A 96 -6.95 9.08 14.55
CA ARG A 96 -5.54 8.64 14.63
C ARG A 96 -4.59 9.76 14.23
N ASP A 97 -4.88 10.48 13.14
CA ASP A 97 -3.97 11.42 12.50
C ASP A 97 -4.20 12.86 12.96
N ALA A 98 -5.21 13.13 13.80
CA ALA A 98 -5.68 14.47 14.16
C ALA A 98 -5.91 15.37 12.92
N SER A 99 -6.32 14.76 11.80
CA SER A 99 -6.52 15.43 10.52
C SER A 99 -7.99 15.78 10.31
N SER A 100 -8.27 16.77 9.44
CA SER A 100 -9.65 17.07 9.08
C SER A 100 -10.27 15.95 8.22
N ARG A 101 -11.59 15.83 8.28
CA ARG A 101 -12.36 14.90 7.48
C ARG A 101 -12.10 15.09 5.98
N GLU A 102 -12.08 16.33 5.52
CA GLU A 102 -11.89 16.70 4.11
C GLU A 102 -10.53 16.22 3.57
N LEU A 103 -9.48 16.29 4.40
CA LEU A 103 -8.16 15.79 4.02
C LEU A 103 -8.14 14.27 3.90
N ILE A 104 -8.84 13.57 4.80
CA ILE A 104 -8.95 12.10 4.73
C ILE A 104 -9.75 11.68 3.50
N GLU A 105 -10.89 12.29 3.23
CA GLU A 105 -11.69 12.02 2.03
C GLU A 105 -10.92 12.31 0.74
N LYS A 106 -10.13 13.39 0.71
CA LYS A 106 -9.25 13.68 -0.44
C LYS A 106 -8.22 12.57 -0.66
N ARG A 107 -7.65 12.01 0.41
CA ARG A 107 -6.71 10.87 0.31
C ARG A 107 -7.42 9.61 -0.20
N ILE A 108 -8.62 9.31 0.29
CA ILE A 108 -9.41 8.16 -0.18
C ILE A 108 -9.68 8.30 -1.67
N ARG A 109 -10.18 9.47 -2.13
CA ARG A 109 -10.45 9.73 -3.55
C ARG A 109 -9.20 9.73 -4.45
N SER A 110 -8.02 9.86 -3.90
CA SER A 110 -6.76 9.77 -4.66
C SER A 110 -6.24 8.34 -4.85
N GLN A 111 -6.87 7.37 -4.24
CA GLN A 111 -6.55 5.94 -4.35
C GLN A 111 -7.55 5.25 -5.27
N MET A 112 -7.20 4.04 -5.70
CA MET A 112 -8.13 3.16 -6.42
C MET A 112 -9.35 2.85 -5.56
N ASP A 113 -10.50 2.80 -6.19
CA ASP A 113 -11.77 2.43 -5.55
C ASP A 113 -11.73 1.02 -4.94
N ASP A 114 -12.46 0.81 -3.84
CA ASP A 114 -12.45 -0.45 -3.12
C ASP A 114 -12.99 -1.62 -3.95
N GLU A 115 -14.00 -1.39 -4.79
CA GLU A 115 -14.55 -2.43 -5.68
C GLU A 115 -13.54 -2.83 -6.76
N GLU A 116 -12.77 -1.87 -7.26
CA GLU A 116 -11.67 -2.17 -8.19
C GLU A 116 -10.54 -2.94 -7.48
N LYS A 117 -10.12 -2.52 -6.27
CA LYS A 117 -9.12 -3.25 -5.47
C LYS A 117 -9.55 -4.68 -5.17
N ARG A 118 -10.83 -4.88 -4.89
CA ARG A 118 -11.41 -6.19 -4.59
C ARG A 118 -11.21 -7.21 -5.71
N LYS A 119 -11.17 -6.77 -6.97
CA LYS A 119 -10.92 -7.64 -8.13
C LYS A 119 -9.51 -8.26 -8.14
N TYR A 120 -8.57 -7.64 -7.44
CA TYR A 120 -7.20 -8.14 -7.29
C TYR A 120 -6.99 -8.97 -6.02
N ALA A 121 -7.93 -8.94 -5.09
CA ALA A 121 -7.79 -9.62 -3.81
C ALA A 121 -8.14 -11.10 -3.92
N ASP A 122 -7.23 -11.97 -3.49
CA ASP A 122 -7.51 -13.39 -3.29
C ASP A 122 -8.39 -13.61 -2.04
N PHE A 123 -8.23 -12.76 -1.03
CA PHE A 123 -8.94 -12.83 0.26
C PHE A 123 -9.37 -11.44 0.71
N VAL A 124 -10.52 -11.38 1.40
CA VAL A 124 -11.01 -10.15 2.02
C VAL A 124 -11.26 -10.38 3.51
N ILE A 125 -10.63 -9.56 4.35
CA ILE A 125 -10.89 -9.52 5.79
C ILE A 125 -11.74 -8.27 6.07
N VAL A 126 -12.91 -8.46 6.66
CA VAL A 126 -13.80 -7.37 7.07
C VAL A 126 -13.43 -6.91 8.48
N ASN A 127 -13.02 -5.65 8.58
CA ASN A 127 -12.66 -4.97 9.84
C ASN A 127 -13.57 -3.77 10.10
N ASP A 128 -14.87 -4.00 10.16
CA ASP A 128 -15.90 -2.99 10.40
C ASP A 128 -16.07 -2.61 11.88
N GLY A 129 -15.56 -3.42 12.80
CA GLY A 129 -15.72 -3.28 14.25
C GLY A 129 -16.81 -4.17 14.83
N GLU A 130 -17.59 -4.86 14.02
CA GLU A 130 -18.67 -5.77 14.39
C GLU A 130 -18.33 -7.22 14.02
N THR A 131 -17.81 -7.43 12.83
CA THR A 131 -17.45 -8.76 12.33
C THR A 131 -16.21 -9.31 13.05
N PRO A 132 -16.26 -10.50 13.67
CA PRO A 132 -15.11 -11.07 14.35
C PRO A 132 -13.91 -11.29 13.44
N LEU A 133 -12.75 -10.75 13.81
CA LEU A 133 -11.53 -10.87 13.00
C LEU A 133 -10.85 -12.24 13.12
N ILE A 134 -10.82 -12.83 14.31
CA ILE A 134 -10.07 -14.07 14.57
C ILE A 134 -10.52 -15.21 13.67
N PRO A 135 -11.82 -15.52 13.50
CA PRO A 135 -12.26 -16.56 12.57
C PRO A 135 -11.79 -16.32 11.14
N GLN A 136 -11.88 -15.08 10.65
CA GLN A 136 -11.45 -14.72 9.30
C GLN A 136 -9.93 -14.91 9.11
N VAL A 137 -9.14 -14.57 10.12
CA VAL A 137 -7.67 -14.77 10.09
C VAL A 137 -7.32 -16.26 10.10
N LEU A 138 -8.02 -17.08 10.89
CA LEU A 138 -7.77 -18.53 10.90
C LEU A 138 -8.13 -19.18 9.56
N GLU A 139 -9.22 -18.77 8.93
CA GLU A 139 -9.61 -19.22 7.59
C GLU A 139 -8.56 -18.81 6.55
N LEU A 140 -8.10 -17.56 6.60
CA LEU A 140 -7.02 -17.06 5.74
C LEU A 140 -5.74 -17.91 5.88
N ILE A 141 -5.32 -18.19 7.10
CA ILE A 141 -4.12 -19.02 7.36
C ILE A 141 -4.29 -20.42 6.78
N GLY A 142 -5.46 -21.04 6.96
CA GLY A 142 -5.77 -22.34 6.35
C GLY A 142 -5.64 -22.31 4.83
N SER A 143 -6.29 -21.35 4.19
CA SER A 143 -6.27 -21.17 2.74
C SER A 143 -4.89 -20.86 2.18
N LEU A 144 -4.10 -20.01 2.85
CA LEU A 144 -2.72 -19.75 2.46
C LEU A 144 -1.84 -20.99 2.58
N SER A 145 -2.05 -21.83 3.60
CA SER A 145 -1.31 -23.07 3.78
C SER A 145 -1.60 -24.06 2.64
N GLU A 146 -2.85 -24.18 2.21
CA GLU A 146 -3.26 -25.01 1.07
C GLU A 146 -2.64 -24.50 -0.24
N LYS A 147 -2.70 -23.17 -0.49
CA LYS A 147 -2.10 -22.54 -1.67
C LYS A 147 -0.58 -22.78 -1.69
N MET A 148 0.09 -22.66 -0.57
CA MET A 148 1.52 -22.92 -0.44
C MET A 148 1.87 -24.39 -0.73
N HIS A 149 1.11 -25.35 -0.21
CA HIS A 149 1.29 -26.76 -0.52
C HIS A 149 1.12 -27.07 -2.02
N TYR A 150 0.20 -26.38 -2.68
CA TYR A 150 0.02 -26.49 -4.13
C TYR A 150 1.21 -25.95 -4.92
N LEU A 151 1.76 -24.78 -4.51
CA LEU A 151 2.92 -24.17 -5.17
C LEU A 151 4.20 -24.99 -5.01
N LEU A 152 4.41 -25.62 -3.85
CA LEU A 152 5.60 -26.46 -3.58
C LEU A 152 5.58 -27.82 -4.29
N ARG A 153 4.45 -28.22 -4.90
CA ARG A 153 4.31 -29.49 -5.65
C ARG A 153 4.53 -29.34 -7.16
N LYS A 154 4.73 -28.12 -7.64
CA LYS A 154 5.06 -27.81 -9.03
C LYS A 154 6.54 -27.60 -9.24
#